data_de303df7d3f2372b583eae42c8e2bffc
#
_entry.id   de303df7d3f2372b583eae42c8e2bffc
#
_cell.length_a   1.000
_cell.length_b   1.000
_cell.length_c   1.000
_cell.angle_alpha   90.00
_cell.angle_beta   90.00
_cell.angle_gamma   90.00
#
_symmetry.space_group_name_H-M   'P 1'
#
loop_
_entity.id
_entity.type
_entity.pdbx_description
1 polymer ?
#
loop_
_entity_poly.entity_id
_entity_poly.type
_entity_poly.pdbx_seq_one_letter_code
_entity_poly.pdbx_strand_id
1 'polypeptide(L)'
;MKKIIIICLNLAAFAVCGIGLAAEAPHQIGVFVLGQNISEIKDYVIMETALPIRHMENIEEVEIKSLEGIKSGLIGYATCTAPGTIIRIKLKYKDSSKKFYENLLKRIKKKFGEPDEYRGDPFHIVVSWKWSFVDQKNDRITMTLQNNSMDNEEKLGKSIKLTNRSLIEEDLKCYKVKAPDQRQKLRHREWKAMTPGLSGWDLYVPQ
;
A
#
# COMPACT_ATOMS: atom_id res chain seq x y z
N MET A 1 -27.69 -74.76 15.53
CA MET A 1 -26.64 -73.84 15.91
C MET A 1 -26.48 -72.84 14.75
N LYS A 2 -27.09 -71.62 14.88
CA LYS A 2 -27.06 -70.54 13.85
C LYS A 2 -25.91 -69.64 14.18
N LYS A 3 -24.91 -69.54 13.31
CA LYS A 3 -23.81 -68.59 13.39
C LYS A 3 -24.28 -67.22 12.85
N ILE A 4 -24.35 -66.23 13.70
CA ILE A 4 -24.61 -64.81 13.36
C ILE A 4 -23.29 -64.21 12.95
N ILE A 5 -23.17 -63.85 11.67
CA ILE A 5 -22.02 -63.06 11.15
C ILE A 5 -22.38 -61.58 11.33
N ILE A 6 -21.67 -60.92 12.26
CA ILE A 6 -21.75 -59.46 12.43
C ILE A 6 -20.80 -58.82 11.44
N ILE A 7 -21.34 -58.19 10.41
CA ILE A 7 -20.58 -57.36 9.46
C ILE A 7 -20.45 -55.98 10.07
N CYS A 8 -19.26 -55.68 10.59
CA CYS A 8 -18.90 -54.33 10.99
C CYS A 8 -18.66 -53.46 9.75
N LEU A 9 -19.62 -52.63 9.43
CA LEU A 9 -19.50 -51.62 8.36
C LEU A 9 -18.69 -50.43 8.89
N ASN A 10 -17.40 -50.36 8.58
CA ASN A 10 -16.56 -49.19 8.86
C ASN A 10 -16.95 -48.07 7.89
N LEU A 11 -17.72 -47.11 8.40
CA LEU A 11 -18.01 -45.86 7.71
C LEU A 11 -16.77 -44.93 7.91
N ALA A 12 -15.85 -44.97 6.96
CA ALA A 12 -14.77 -43.98 6.89
C ALA A 12 -15.36 -42.64 6.41
N ALA A 13 -15.66 -41.79 7.36
CA ALA A 13 -16.01 -40.38 7.08
C ALA A 13 -14.75 -39.68 6.54
N PHE A 14 -14.64 -39.55 5.22
CA PHE A 14 -13.69 -38.66 4.58
C PHE A 14 -14.10 -37.22 4.92
N ALA A 15 -13.44 -36.64 5.93
CA ALA A 15 -13.46 -35.21 6.14
C ALA A 15 -12.72 -34.55 4.97
N VAL A 16 -13.48 -34.12 3.98
CA VAL A 16 -12.98 -33.24 2.91
C VAL A 16 -12.65 -31.92 3.57
N CYS A 17 -11.40 -31.79 4.05
CA CYS A 17 -10.85 -30.51 4.45
C CYS A 17 -10.79 -29.67 3.17
N GLY A 18 -11.76 -28.79 2.97
CA GLY A 18 -11.76 -27.84 1.88
C GLY A 18 -10.48 -27.00 2.00
N ILE A 19 -9.50 -27.29 1.16
CA ILE A 19 -8.34 -26.43 0.98
C ILE A 19 -8.88 -25.14 0.38
N GLY A 20 -9.23 -24.19 1.22
CA GLY A 20 -9.49 -22.82 0.79
C GLY A 20 -8.24 -22.33 0.10
N LEU A 21 -8.25 -22.28 -1.23
CA LEU A 21 -7.18 -21.65 -2.00
C LEU A 21 -7.10 -20.19 -1.49
N ALA A 22 -6.07 -19.89 -0.72
CA ALA A 22 -5.77 -18.51 -0.35
C ALA A 22 -5.64 -17.72 -1.65
N ALA A 23 -6.34 -16.58 -1.72
CA ALA A 23 -6.27 -15.75 -2.92
C ALA A 23 -4.83 -15.33 -3.16
N GLU A 24 -4.38 -15.43 -4.40
CA GLU A 24 -3.03 -15.02 -4.78
C GLU A 24 -2.82 -13.52 -4.45
N ALA A 25 -1.65 -13.22 -3.88
CA ALA A 25 -1.30 -11.86 -3.50
C ALA A 25 -1.28 -10.93 -4.73
N PRO A 26 -1.94 -9.77 -4.67
CA PRO A 26 -1.92 -8.83 -5.79
C PRO A 26 -0.55 -8.15 -5.89
N HIS A 27 0.07 -8.19 -7.07
CA HIS A 27 1.33 -7.50 -7.35
C HIS A 27 1.18 -6.34 -8.33
N GLN A 28 0.03 -6.21 -8.99
CA GLN A 28 -0.16 -5.29 -10.09
C GLN A 28 -1.48 -4.51 -9.98
N ILE A 29 -1.43 -3.23 -10.36
CA ILE A 29 -2.62 -2.40 -10.61
C ILE A 29 -2.39 -1.63 -11.91
N GLY A 30 -3.19 -1.93 -12.95
CA GLY A 30 -3.00 -1.36 -14.28
C GLY A 30 -1.63 -1.74 -14.86
N VAL A 31 -0.83 -0.74 -15.21
CA VAL A 31 0.52 -0.91 -15.76
C VAL A 31 1.62 -0.97 -14.70
N PHE A 32 1.29 -0.73 -13.44
CA PHE A 32 2.26 -0.65 -12.34
C PHE A 32 2.36 -1.99 -11.62
N VAL A 33 3.59 -2.51 -11.49
CA VAL A 33 3.88 -3.80 -10.86
C VAL A 33 4.84 -3.62 -9.68
N LEU A 34 4.52 -4.19 -8.52
CA LEU A 34 5.45 -4.24 -7.39
C LEU A 34 6.68 -5.09 -7.75
N GLY A 35 7.86 -4.60 -7.41
CA GLY A 35 9.13 -5.24 -7.73
C GLY A 35 9.71 -4.87 -9.10
N GLN A 36 8.93 -4.22 -9.98
CA GLN A 36 9.41 -3.67 -11.26
C GLN A 36 10.31 -2.45 -11.02
N ASN A 37 11.23 -2.16 -11.92
CA ASN A 37 12.04 -0.95 -11.82
C ASN A 37 11.28 0.26 -12.38
N ILE A 38 11.35 1.40 -11.68
CA ILE A 38 10.70 2.66 -12.09
C ILE A 38 11.13 3.12 -13.50
N SER A 39 12.34 2.77 -13.93
CA SER A 39 12.84 3.09 -15.26
C SER A 39 12.04 2.44 -16.40
N GLU A 40 11.36 1.33 -16.13
CA GLU A 40 10.54 0.62 -17.12
C GLU A 40 9.18 1.28 -17.35
N ILE A 41 8.77 2.17 -16.45
CA ILE A 41 7.49 2.89 -16.51
C ILE A 41 7.64 4.40 -16.66
N LYS A 42 8.77 4.90 -17.17
CA LYS A 42 9.05 6.34 -17.35
C LYS A 42 7.98 7.08 -18.15
N ASP A 43 7.35 6.40 -19.09
CA ASP A 43 6.28 6.98 -19.91
C ASP A 43 4.99 7.27 -19.13
N TYR A 44 4.83 6.64 -17.95
CA TYR A 44 3.64 6.75 -17.09
C TYR A 44 3.86 7.59 -15.85
N VAL A 45 5.07 8.06 -15.58
CA VAL A 45 5.43 8.85 -14.39
C VAL A 45 6.03 10.20 -14.78
N ILE A 46 6.04 11.15 -13.83
CA ILE A 46 6.61 12.49 -13.98
C ILE A 46 7.83 12.53 -13.06
N MET A 47 8.99 12.09 -13.57
CA MET A 47 10.20 11.89 -12.76
C MET A 47 10.69 13.14 -12.02
N GLU A 48 10.38 14.33 -12.56
CA GLU A 48 10.71 15.63 -11.96
C GLU A 48 9.98 15.87 -10.62
N THR A 49 8.93 15.11 -10.35
CA THR A 49 8.17 15.19 -9.07
C THR A 49 8.70 14.26 -8.00
N ALA A 50 9.78 13.51 -8.27
CA ALA A 50 10.33 12.55 -7.31
C ALA A 50 10.81 13.25 -6.02
N LEU A 51 10.23 12.86 -4.88
CA LEU A 51 10.55 13.42 -3.57
C LEU A 51 10.61 12.30 -2.51
N PRO A 52 11.53 12.41 -1.52
CA PRO A 52 11.57 11.47 -0.39
C PRO A 52 10.30 11.60 0.47
N ILE A 53 9.80 10.47 0.96
CA ILE A 53 8.66 10.46 1.87
C ILE A 53 9.11 10.95 3.24
N ARG A 54 8.41 11.93 3.82
CA ARG A 54 8.77 12.66 5.05
C ARG A 54 9.14 11.78 6.23
N HIS A 55 8.74 10.63 6.45
CA HIS A 55 9.12 9.76 7.58
C HIS A 55 9.70 8.42 7.12
N MET A 56 9.98 8.30 5.83
CA MET A 56 10.50 7.11 5.18
C MET A 56 11.50 7.54 4.11
N GLU A 57 12.57 8.22 4.53
CA GLU A 57 13.58 8.82 3.65
C GLU A 57 14.29 7.81 2.72
N ASN A 58 14.17 6.52 3.04
CA ASN A 58 14.61 5.42 2.17
C ASN A 58 13.68 5.17 0.98
N ILE A 59 12.58 5.89 0.87
CA ILE A 59 11.59 5.74 -0.21
C ILE A 59 11.38 7.09 -0.86
N GLU A 60 11.48 7.15 -2.18
CA GLU A 60 11.01 8.28 -2.97
C GLU A 60 9.65 7.98 -3.57
N GLU A 61 8.80 8.99 -3.66
CA GLU A 61 7.52 8.94 -4.38
C GLU A 61 7.56 9.87 -5.58
N VAL A 62 6.99 9.39 -6.70
CA VAL A 62 6.85 10.12 -7.95
C VAL A 62 5.38 10.11 -8.38
N GLU A 63 4.92 11.22 -8.96
CA GLU A 63 3.57 11.34 -9.50
C GLU A 63 3.42 10.57 -10.81
N ILE A 64 2.23 9.98 -11.03
CA ILE A 64 1.87 9.38 -12.30
C ILE A 64 1.25 10.41 -13.24
N LYS A 65 1.44 10.21 -14.54
CA LYS A 65 0.66 10.90 -15.57
C LYS A 65 -0.81 10.45 -15.51
N SER A 66 -1.71 11.30 -15.99
CA SER A 66 -3.14 10.93 -16.05
C SER A 66 -3.35 9.73 -16.95
N LEU A 67 -4.10 8.72 -16.44
CA LEU A 67 -4.45 7.50 -17.15
C LEU A 67 -5.98 7.37 -17.25
N GLU A 68 -6.44 6.51 -18.16
CA GLU A 68 -7.86 6.19 -18.25
C GLU A 68 -8.36 5.62 -16.92
N GLY A 69 -9.47 6.16 -16.40
CA GLY A 69 -10.06 5.76 -15.12
C GLY A 69 -9.30 6.18 -13.86
N ILE A 70 -8.05 6.67 -13.97
CA ILE A 70 -7.22 7.13 -12.86
C ILE A 70 -7.05 8.64 -12.92
N LYS A 71 -7.40 9.35 -11.83
CA LYS A 71 -7.28 10.81 -11.72
C LYS A 71 -5.84 11.22 -11.42
N SER A 72 -5.21 10.57 -10.48
CA SER A 72 -3.84 10.83 -10.02
C SER A 72 -3.29 9.61 -9.27
N GLY A 73 -2.02 9.60 -8.98
CA GLY A 73 -1.40 8.56 -8.17
C GLY A 73 0.05 8.84 -7.84
N LEU A 74 0.58 8.03 -6.95
CA LEU A 74 1.96 8.07 -6.49
C LEU A 74 2.56 6.67 -6.58
N ILE A 75 3.76 6.57 -7.13
CA ILE A 75 4.57 5.35 -7.14
C ILE A 75 5.74 5.55 -6.21
N GLY A 76 5.79 4.73 -5.15
CA GLY A 76 6.92 4.72 -4.21
C GLY A 76 7.93 3.66 -4.61
N TYR A 77 9.22 4.03 -4.66
CA TYR A 77 10.31 3.14 -5.00
C TYR A 77 11.45 3.20 -3.99
N ALA A 78 12.18 2.10 -3.88
CA ALA A 78 13.31 1.93 -2.98
C ALA A 78 14.52 2.77 -3.45
N THR A 79 15.34 3.25 -2.50
CA THR A 79 16.54 4.04 -2.81
C THR A 79 17.84 3.39 -2.39
N CYS A 80 17.80 2.30 -1.62
CA CYS A 80 18.99 1.73 -0.98
C CYS A 80 19.33 0.29 -1.39
N THR A 81 18.46 -0.68 -1.13
CA THR A 81 18.73 -2.12 -1.38
C THR A 81 18.73 -2.42 -2.88
N ALA A 82 17.67 -2.03 -3.54
CA ALA A 82 17.52 -2.16 -4.99
C ALA A 82 16.92 -0.86 -5.54
N PRO A 83 17.75 0.18 -5.78
CA PRO A 83 17.29 1.49 -6.18
C PRO A 83 16.40 1.47 -7.41
N GLY A 84 15.29 2.19 -7.35
CA GLY A 84 14.29 2.24 -8.41
C GLY A 84 13.24 1.13 -8.36
N THR A 85 13.35 0.15 -7.46
CA THR A 85 12.34 -0.92 -7.34
C THR A 85 11.04 -0.40 -6.76
N ILE A 86 9.93 -0.60 -7.47
CA ILE A 86 8.58 -0.17 -7.06
C ILE A 86 8.13 -1.02 -5.87
N ILE A 87 7.86 -0.36 -4.75
CA ILE A 87 7.46 -0.98 -3.47
C ILE A 87 6.09 -0.52 -3.00
N ARG A 88 5.55 0.55 -3.62
CA ARG A 88 4.23 1.09 -3.31
C ARG A 88 3.57 1.66 -4.56
N ILE A 89 2.30 1.35 -4.73
CA ILE A 89 1.43 1.90 -5.77
C ILE A 89 0.22 2.49 -5.08
N LYS A 90 -0.06 3.77 -5.28
CA LYS A 90 -1.26 4.45 -4.77
C LYS A 90 -1.95 5.17 -5.91
N LEU A 91 -3.18 4.78 -6.21
CA LEU A 91 -3.96 5.34 -7.32
C LEU A 91 -5.28 5.90 -6.81
N LYS A 92 -5.65 7.07 -7.31
CA LYS A 92 -6.94 7.73 -7.08
C LYS A 92 -7.79 7.59 -8.34
N TYR A 93 -9.02 7.10 -8.18
CA TYR A 93 -9.93 6.89 -9.30
C TYR A 93 -10.58 8.21 -9.76
N LYS A 94 -10.89 8.30 -11.05
CA LYS A 94 -11.66 9.44 -11.63
C LYS A 94 -13.12 9.40 -11.18
N ASP A 95 -13.73 8.21 -11.23
CA ASP A 95 -15.12 8.04 -10.84
C ASP A 95 -15.25 8.14 -9.30
N SER A 96 -15.86 9.23 -8.85
CA SER A 96 -16.13 9.50 -7.44
C SER A 96 -17.52 9.04 -7.00
N SER A 97 -18.30 8.33 -7.85
CA SER A 97 -19.64 7.89 -7.50
C SER A 97 -19.64 6.78 -6.44
N LYS A 98 -20.66 6.78 -5.59
CA LYS A 98 -20.89 5.72 -4.60
C LYS A 98 -21.04 4.37 -5.27
N LYS A 99 -21.78 4.32 -6.39
CA LYS A 99 -22.01 3.10 -7.18
C LYS A 99 -20.72 2.47 -7.69
N PHE A 100 -19.77 3.29 -8.18
CA PHE A 100 -18.47 2.81 -8.60
C PHE A 100 -17.71 2.17 -7.44
N TYR A 101 -17.64 2.86 -6.29
CA TYR A 101 -16.95 2.35 -5.11
C TYR A 101 -17.53 1.03 -4.60
N GLU A 102 -18.85 0.94 -4.48
CA GLU A 102 -19.53 -0.29 -4.04
C GLU A 102 -19.27 -1.46 -4.99
N ASN A 103 -19.35 -1.21 -6.30
CA ASN A 103 -19.04 -2.22 -7.30
C ASN A 103 -17.56 -2.66 -7.25
N LEU A 104 -16.64 -1.72 -7.06
CA LEU A 104 -15.21 -2.00 -6.92
C LEU A 104 -14.95 -2.85 -5.68
N LEU A 105 -15.49 -2.45 -4.52
CA LEU A 105 -15.38 -3.21 -3.28
C LEU A 105 -15.93 -4.63 -3.43
N LYS A 106 -17.11 -4.79 -4.04
CA LYS A 106 -17.70 -6.10 -4.31
C LYS A 106 -16.80 -6.98 -5.19
N ARG A 107 -16.18 -6.41 -6.23
CA ARG A 107 -15.26 -7.13 -7.13
C ARG A 107 -13.98 -7.54 -6.40
N ILE A 108 -13.42 -6.66 -5.57
CA ILE A 108 -12.23 -6.94 -4.77
C ILE A 108 -12.53 -8.06 -3.77
N LYS A 109 -13.64 -7.98 -3.04
CA LYS A 109 -14.07 -9.04 -2.11
C LYS A 109 -14.28 -10.39 -2.82
N LYS A 110 -14.89 -10.37 -4.02
CA LYS A 110 -15.07 -11.59 -4.82
C LYS A 110 -13.74 -12.23 -5.22
N LYS A 111 -12.71 -11.41 -5.52
CA LYS A 111 -11.40 -11.89 -5.99
C LYS A 111 -10.47 -12.30 -4.85
N PHE A 112 -10.46 -11.53 -3.76
CA PHE A 112 -9.47 -11.65 -2.70
C PHE A 112 -10.07 -12.06 -1.34
N GLY A 113 -11.36 -12.30 -1.27
CA GLY A 113 -12.06 -12.61 -0.02
C GLY A 113 -12.43 -11.36 0.79
N GLU A 114 -12.92 -11.59 2.00
CA GLU A 114 -13.23 -10.51 2.94
C GLU A 114 -11.95 -9.81 3.42
N PRO A 115 -12.00 -8.51 3.71
CA PRO A 115 -10.86 -7.78 4.25
C PRO A 115 -10.53 -8.23 5.68
N ASP A 116 -9.24 -8.18 6.03
CA ASP A 116 -8.77 -8.48 7.39
C ASP A 116 -9.11 -7.35 8.36
N GLU A 117 -9.18 -6.11 7.87
CA GLU A 117 -9.36 -4.94 8.70
C GLU A 117 -10.27 -3.93 8.03
N TYR A 118 -11.23 -3.40 8.80
CA TYR A 118 -12.04 -2.25 8.46
C TYR A 118 -11.70 -1.09 9.39
N ARG A 119 -11.53 0.10 8.83
CA ARG A 119 -11.41 1.35 9.58
C ARG A 119 -12.37 2.37 9.01
N GLY A 120 -13.11 3.05 9.87
CA GLY A 120 -13.99 4.13 9.51
C GLY A 120 -14.06 5.16 10.63
N ASP A 121 -14.30 6.43 10.26
CA ASP A 121 -14.67 7.44 11.24
C ASP A 121 -16.13 7.24 11.69
N PRO A 122 -16.57 7.85 12.82
CA PRO A 122 -17.94 7.69 13.33
C PRO A 122 -19.05 8.12 12.36
N PHE A 123 -18.72 8.96 11.39
CA PHE A 123 -19.67 9.47 10.38
C PHE A 123 -19.56 8.74 9.04
N HIS A 124 -18.69 7.74 8.94
CA HIS A 124 -18.39 7.01 7.71
C HIS A 124 -17.97 7.91 6.53
N ILE A 125 -17.37 9.05 6.82
CA ILE A 125 -16.83 9.97 5.82
C ILE A 125 -15.60 9.39 5.16
N VAL A 126 -14.67 8.91 6.01
CA VAL A 126 -13.48 8.20 5.55
C VAL A 126 -13.56 6.77 6.01
N VAL A 127 -13.62 5.85 5.05
CA VAL A 127 -13.63 4.41 5.33
C VAL A 127 -12.53 3.72 4.54
N SER A 128 -11.91 2.71 5.14
CA SER A 128 -10.88 1.91 4.47
C SER A 128 -11.01 0.43 4.80
N TRP A 129 -10.77 -0.39 3.80
CA TRP A 129 -10.72 -1.85 3.87
C TRP A 129 -9.30 -2.28 3.56
N LYS A 130 -8.74 -3.17 4.36
CA LYS A 130 -7.38 -3.65 4.20
C LYS A 130 -7.36 -5.17 4.09
N TRP A 131 -6.57 -5.65 3.15
CA TRP A 131 -6.20 -7.05 2.97
C TRP A 131 -4.70 -7.20 3.15
N SER A 132 -4.29 -8.29 3.75
CA SER A 132 -2.90 -8.65 3.97
C SER A 132 -2.65 -10.03 3.34
N PHE A 133 -1.58 -10.13 2.58
CA PHE A 133 -1.21 -11.34 1.87
C PHE A 133 0.24 -11.68 2.15
N VAL A 134 0.55 -12.96 2.04
CA VAL A 134 1.92 -13.46 1.93
C VAL A 134 2.03 -14.15 0.58
N ASP A 135 2.96 -13.74 -0.25
CA ASP A 135 3.14 -14.31 -1.57
C ASP A 135 4.02 -15.57 -1.56
N GLN A 136 4.25 -16.16 -2.74
CA GLN A 136 5.07 -17.37 -2.89
C GLN A 136 6.55 -17.15 -2.52
N LYS A 137 7.03 -15.88 -2.52
CA LYS A 137 8.38 -15.50 -2.09
C LYS A 137 8.45 -15.17 -0.60
N ASN A 138 7.35 -15.38 0.13
CA ASN A 138 7.17 -14.98 1.52
C ASN A 138 7.19 -13.45 1.73
N ASP A 139 6.91 -12.67 0.70
CA ASP A 139 6.76 -11.24 0.80
C ASP A 139 5.39 -10.87 1.37
N ARG A 140 5.37 -9.91 2.29
CA ARG A 140 4.16 -9.38 2.88
C ARG A 140 3.62 -8.23 2.03
N ILE A 141 2.48 -8.48 1.38
CA ILE A 141 1.79 -7.52 0.53
C ILE A 141 0.56 -7.01 1.27
N THR A 142 0.32 -5.70 1.25
CA THR A 142 -0.92 -5.11 1.77
C THR A 142 -1.64 -4.35 0.68
N MET A 143 -2.95 -4.57 0.59
CA MET A 143 -3.85 -3.80 -0.27
C MET A 143 -4.83 -3.02 0.61
N THR A 144 -5.03 -1.75 0.33
CA THR A 144 -6.01 -0.91 1.03
C THR A 144 -6.89 -0.22 0.01
N LEU A 145 -8.20 -0.42 0.12
CA LEU A 145 -9.21 0.34 -0.61
C LEU A 145 -9.79 1.40 0.33
N GLN A 146 -9.74 2.66 -0.06
CA GLN A 146 -10.22 3.78 0.74
C GLN A 146 -11.29 4.57 0.00
N ASN A 147 -12.28 5.05 0.73
CA ASN A 147 -13.25 6.03 0.29
C ASN A 147 -13.23 7.23 1.23
N ASN A 148 -13.22 8.43 0.66
CA ASN A 148 -13.54 9.65 1.37
C ASN A 148 -14.75 10.29 0.66
N SER A 149 -15.85 10.41 1.35
CA SER A 149 -17.12 10.88 0.75
C SER A 149 -17.23 12.41 0.70
N MET A 150 -16.45 13.13 1.53
CA MET A 150 -16.51 14.60 1.61
C MET A 150 -15.53 15.29 0.65
N ASP A 151 -14.53 14.55 0.16
CA ASP A 151 -13.44 15.15 -0.58
C ASP A 151 -13.35 14.57 -1.99
N ASN A 152 -13.94 15.29 -2.93
CA ASN A 152 -13.84 14.97 -4.36
C ASN A 152 -12.58 15.55 -5.01
N GLU A 153 -11.94 16.53 -4.40
CA GLU A 153 -10.83 17.27 -5.02
C GLU A 153 -9.47 16.96 -4.39
N GLU A 154 -9.42 16.61 -3.09
CA GLU A 154 -8.17 16.44 -2.38
C GLU A 154 -7.59 15.01 -2.36
N LYS A 155 -6.46 14.87 -1.65
CA LYS A 155 -5.52 13.73 -1.66
C LYS A 155 -6.12 12.37 -1.29
N LEU A 156 -7.29 12.32 -0.67
CA LEU A 156 -7.82 11.11 -0.05
C LEU A 156 -8.96 10.41 -0.80
N GLY A 157 -9.69 11.00 -1.70
CA GLY A 157 -10.83 10.47 -2.45
C GLY A 157 -10.94 8.93 -2.54
N LYS A 158 -11.60 8.41 -3.53
CA LYS A 158 -11.64 6.95 -3.77
C LYS A 158 -10.31 6.47 -4.31
N SER A 159 -9.57 5.72 -3.51
CA SER A 159 -8.21 5.30 -3.83
C SER A 159 -7.94 3.84 -3.47
N ILE A 160 -7.00 3.25 -4.19
CA ILE A 160 -6.42 1.96 -3.86
C ILE A 160 -4.92 2.12 -3.63
N LYS A 161 -4.41 1.42 -2.63
CA LYS A 161 -2.98 1.37 -2.31
C LYS A 161 -2.53 -0.08 -2.21
N LEU A 162 -1.48 -0.41 -2.93
CA LEU A 162 -0.78 -1.68 -2.88
C LEU A 162 0.64 -1.46 -2.40
N THR A 163 1.11 -2.26 -1.45
CA THR A 163 2.41 -2.06 -0.81
C THR A 163 3.09 -3.40 -0.52
N ASN A 164 4.34 -3.56 -0.96
CA ASN A 164 5.21 -4.64 -0.51
C ASN A 164 5.92 -4.19 0.78
N ARG A 165 5.49 -4.75 1.91
CA ARG A 165 6.02 -4.42 3.24
C ARG A 165 7.40 -5.00 3.47
N SER A 166 7.70 -6.16 2.90
CA SER A 166 9.00 -6.81 3.03
C SER A 166 10.09 -5.98 2.37
N LEU A 167 9.88 -5.53 1.13
CA LEU A 167 10.85 -4.67 0.43
C LEU A 167 11.06 -3.32 1.14
N ILE A 168 9.99 -2.73 1.72
CA ILE A 168 10.14 -1.50 2.51
C ILE A 168 11.05 -1.72 3.71
N GLU A 169 10.89 -2.82 4.43
CA GLU A 169 11.68 -3.12 5.62
C GLU A 169 13.13 -3.46 5.28
N GLU A 170 13.37 -4.16 4.18
CA GLU A 170 14.71 -4.43 3.68
C GLU A 170 15.44 -3.14 3.29
N ASP A 171 14.77 -2.29 2.54
CA ASP A 171 15.34 -1.01 2.10
C ASP A 171 15.62 -0.08 3.29
N LEU A 172 14.74 -0.06 4.30
CA LEU A 172 14.94 0.69 5.54
C LEU A 172 16.16 0.17 6.33
N LYS A 173 16.36 -1.14 6.40
CA LYS A 173 17.57 -1.72 7.03
C LYS A 173 18.83 -1.27 6.32
N CYS A 174 18.85 -1.36 4.99
CA CYS A 174 19.96 -0.87 4.16
C CYS A 174 20.23 0.61 4.41
N TYR A 175 19.20 1.45 4.39
CA TYR A 175 19.32 2.89 4.58
C TYR A 175 19.88 3.25 5.96
N LYS A 176 19.42 2.58 7.03
CA LYS A 176 19.92 2.79 8.39
C LYS A 176 21.40 2.46 8.53
N VAL A 177 21.92 1.48 7.79
CA VAL A 177 23.33 1.10 7.80
C VAL A 177 24.19 2.09 7.02
N LYS A 178 23.70 2.55 5.85
CA LYS A 178 24.46 3.44 4.97
C LYS A 178 24.45 4.92 5.39
N ALA A 179 23.43 5.36 6.12
CA ALA A 179 23.23 6.77 6.44
C ALA A 179 23.15 7.10 7.95
N PRO A 180 24.03 6.57 8.81
CA PRO A 180 23.97 6.90 10.24
C PRO A 180 24.24 8.40 10.51
N ASP A 181 25.00 9.06 9.65
CA ASP A 181 25.57 10.40 9.90
C ASP A 181 24.89 11.53 9.10
N GLN A 182 24.20 11.23 8.01
CA GLN A 182 23.57 12.24 7.15
C GLN A 182 22.32 12.87 7.77
N ARG A 183 21.54 12.09 8.54
CA ARG A 183 20.34 12.57 9.23
C ARG A 183 20.61 13.70 10.22
N GLN A 184 21.69 13.58 10.97
CA GLN A 184 22.07 14.59 11.97
C GLN A 184 22.55 15.87 11.30
N LYS A 185 23.28 15.76 10.19
CA LYS A 185 23.78 16.89 9.41
C LYS A 185 22.68 17.64 8.66
N LEU A 186 21.69 16.92 8.07
CA LEU A 186 20.54 17.53 7.39
C LEU A 186 19.63 18.25 8.37
N ARG A 187 19.25 17.63 9.48
CA ARG A 187 18.43 18.27 10.53
C ARG A 187 19.09 19.53 11.09
N HIS A 188 20.41 19.52 11.25
CA HIS A 188 21.12 20.67 11.77
C HIS A 188 21.26 21.80 10.73
N ARG A 189 21.35 21.47 9.44
CA ARG A 189 21.35 22.43 8.35
C ARG A 189 19.98 23.07 8.14
N GLU A 190 18.92 22.29 8.13
CA GLU A 190 17.54 22.80 7.99
C GLU A 190 17.17 23.71 9.16
N TRP A 191 17.48 23.32 10.39
CA TRP A 191 17.26 24.15 11.56
C TRP A 191 18.00 25.50 11.49
N LYS A 192 19.28 25.53 11.12
CA LYS A 192 20.04 26.76 10.95
C LYS A 192 19.59 27.63 9.78
N ALA A 193 19.09 27.03 8.70
CA ALA A 193 18.60 27.77 7.55
C ALA A 193 17.21 28.39 7.79
N MET A 194 16.38 27.76 8.65
CA MET A 194 15.02 28.25 8.96
C MET A 194 14.99 29.35 10.03
N THR A 195 16.06 29.58 10.78
CA THR A 195 16.07 30.54 11.90
C THR A 195 17.26 31.49 11.92
N PRO A 196 17.50 32.27 10.87
CA PRO A 196 18.54 33.31 10.96
C PRO A 196 17.98 34.47 11.81
N GLY A 197 18.37 34.50 13.09
CA GLY A 197 18.20 35.67 13.95
C GLY A 197 16.87 35.85 14.66
N LEU A 198 15.94 34.90 14.55
CA LEU A 198 14.70 34.92 15.32
C LEU A 198 14.82 34.07 16.59
N SER A 199 14.47 34.61 17.74
CA SER A 199 14.49 33.91 19.03
C SER A 199 13.12 33.36 19.38
N GLY A 200 13.07 32.11 19.82
CA GLY A 200 11.96 31.46 20.53
C GLY A 200 10.56 31.82 20.07
N TRP A 201 9.90 32.72 20.81
CA TRP A 201 8.49 33.05 20.59
C TRP A 201 8.20 33.91 19.36
N ASP A 202 9.19 34.61 18.81
CA ASP A 202 9.04 35.44 17.61
C ASP A 202 8.67 34.61 16.35
N LEU A 203 8.88 33.29 16.42
CA LEU A 203 8.48 32.33 15.37
C LEU A 203 6.99 31.96 15.43
N TYR A 204 6.34 32.19 16.55
CA TYR A 204 4.97 31.68 16.79
C TYR A 204 3.94 32.81 16.94
N VAL A 205 4.37 34.04 17.19
CA VAL A 205 3.49 35.18 17.38
C VAL A 205 3.54 36.08 16.15
N PRO A 206 2.40 36.31 15.46
CA PRO A 206 2.33 37.29 14.35
C PRO A 206 2.74 38.67 14.85
N GLN A 207 3.57 39.35 14.09
CA GLN A 207 3.97 40.74 14.34
C GLN A 207 3.09 41.70 13.59
#